data_eb05b48dbf7a997ea15ff0768a3242b8
#
_entry.id   eb05b48dbf7a997ea15ff0768a3242b8
#
_cell.length_a   1.000
_cell.length_b   1.000
_cell.length_c   1.000
_cell.angle_alpha   90.00
_cell.angle_beta   90.00
_cell.angle_gamma   90.00
#
_symmetry.space_group_name_H-M   'P 1'
#
loop_
_entity.id
_entity.type
_entity.pdbx_description
1 polymer ?
#
loop_
_entity_poly.entity_id
_entity_poly.type
_entity_poly.pdbx_seq_one_letter_code
_entity_poly.pdbx_strand_id
1 'polypeptide(L)'
;KDFLQLVDDRVKVWSPTKKKLYNKQAILDEYGIPSRNILTYRILDGDKSDNIKGVPGAGLKSLIKYIPPITEDKDFTAMDLINFVNNTDSKIKLLENIKNCSKLIKRNYLLMQLNKVDIPNHTKMKIQGALNSDIPQLVKYKFQTMFLQDK
;
A
#
# COMPACT_ATOMS: atom_id res chain seq x y z
N LYS A 1 -4.36 -5.71 4.68
CA LYS A 1 -4.81 -4.31 4.41
C LYS A 1 -3.99 -3.64 3.31
N ASP A 2 -2.72 -4.01 3.15
CA ASP A 2 -1.77 -3.33 2.27
C ASP A 2 -2.16 -3.40 0.79
N PHE A 3 -2.74 -4.52 0.38
CA PHE A 3 -3.24 -4.69 -0.99
C PHE A 3 -4.42 -3.78 -1.35
N LEU A 4 -5.09 -3.13 -0.38
CA LEU A 4 -6.23 -2.25 -0.67
C LEU A 4 -5.81 -1.03 -1.52
N GLN A 5 -4.55 -0.62 -1.48
CA GLN A 5 -3.99 0.43 -2.34
C GLN A 5 -3.96 0.07 -3.83
N LEU A 6 -4.07 -1.24 -4.16
CA LEU A 6 -4.05 -1.74 -5.54
C LEU A 6 -5.46 -1.85 -6.14
N VAL A 7 -6.50 -1.56 -5.35
CA VAL A 7 -7.89 -1.66 -5.81
C VAL A 7 -8.20 -0.52 -6.79
N ASP A 8 -8.58 -0.91 -8.00
CA ASP A 8 -9.03 -0.03 -9.06
C ASP A 8 -10.28 -0.59 -9.77
N ASP A 9 -10.55 -0.18 -11.00
CA ASP A 9 -11.68 -0.68 -11.78
C ASP A 9 -11.53 -2.15 -12.20
N ARG A 10 -10.28 -2.63 -12.33
CA ARG A 10 -9.96 -4.01 -12.75
C ARG A 10 -9.60 -4.90 -11.56
N VAL A 11 -8.94 -4.34 -10.55
CA VAL A 11 -8.40 -5.09 -9.41
C VAL A 11 -9.34 -4.98 -8.22
N LYS A 12 -9.73 -6.13 -7.68
CA LYS A 12 -10.48 -6.26 -6.42
C LYS A 12 -9.69 -7.14 -5.46
N VAL A 13 -9.85 -6.90 -4.16
CA VAL A 13 -9.13 -7.66 -3.12
C VAL A 13 -10.12 -8.46 -2.28
N TRP A 14 -9.96 -9.78 -2.27
CA TRP A 14 -10.70 -10.64 -1.37
C TRP A 14 -9.99 -10.77 -0.03
N SER A 15 -10.70 -10.49 1.07
CA SER A 15 -10.23 -10.72 2.44
C SER A 15 -10.84 -12.01 3.00
N PRO A 16 -10.08 -13.11 3.10
CA PRO A 16 -10.61 -14.36 3.64
C PRO A 16 -10.99 -14.24 5.12
N THR A 17 -10.25 -13.47 5.89
CA THR A 17 -10.52 -13.25 7.33
C THR A 17 -11.84 -12.52 7.56
N LYS A 18 -12.15 -11.51 6.74
CA LYS A 18 -13.40 -10.74 6.83
C LYS A 18 -14.50 -11.30 5.95
N LYS A 19 -14.21 -12.32 5.10
CA LYS A 19 -15.11 -12.86 4.08
C LYS A 19 -15.75 -11.76 3.21
N LYS A 20 -14.94 -10.76 2.83
CA LYS A 20 -15.39 -9.55 2.14
C LYS A 20 -14.55 -9.28 0.90
N LEU A 21 -15.22 -8.97 -0.21
CA LEU A 21 -14.59 -8.48 -1.43
C LEU A 21 -14.51 -6.96 -1.37
N TYR A 22 -13.30 -6.43 -1.48
CA TYR A 22 -13.03 -5.00 -1.56
C TYR A 22 -12.94 -4.55 -3.01
N ASN A 23 -13.85 -3.69 -3.41
CA ASN A 23 -13.79 -2.82 -4.59
C ASN A 23 -13.65 -1.37 -4.11
N LYS A 24 -13.60 -0.39 -5.02
CA LYS A 24 -13.51 1.04 -4.67
C LYS A 24 -14.59 1.48 -3.68
N GLN A 25 -15.85 1.09 -3.94
CA GLN A 25 -16.98 1.46 -3.08
C GLN A 25 -16.86 0.87 -1.68
N ALA A 26 -16.54 -0.42 -1.58
CA ALA A 26 -16.38 -1.08 -0.28
C ALA A 26 -15.26 -0.48 0.58
N ILE A 27 -14.20 0.05 -0.07
CA ILE A 27 -13.12 0.78 0.62
C ILE A 27 -13.63 2.14 1.08
N LEU A 28 -14.31 2.88 0.22
CA LEU A 28 -14.88 4.20 0.55
C LEU A 28 -15.87 4.08 1.71
N ASP A 29 -16.77 3.09 1.69
CA ASP A 29 -17.75 2.84 2.74
C ASP A 29 -17.11 2.51 4.10
N GLU A 30 -15.99 1.77 4.09
CA GLU A 30 -15.34 1.32 5.32
C GLU A 30 -14.35 2.36 5.88
N TYR A 31 -13.64 3.06 5.01
CA TYR A 31 -12.56 3.96 5.40
C TYR A 31 -12.92 5.44 5.22
N GLY A 32 -13.93 5.78 4.43
CA GLY A 32 -14.22 7.17 4.05
C GLY A 32 -13.11 7.82 3.20
N ILE A 33 -12.22 7.00 2.63
CA ILE A 33 -11.06 7.39 1.84
C ILE A 33 -11.06 6.55 0.57
N PRO A 34 -10.88 7.15 -0.62
CA PRO A 34 -10.79 6.39 -1.87
C PRO A 34 -9.55 5.49 -1.90
N SER A 35 -9.62 4.37 -2.63
CA SER A 35 -8.55 3.36 -2.68
C SER A 35 -7.19 3.93 -3.05
N ARG A 36 -7.14 4.92 -3.94
CA ARG A 36 -5.92 5.62 -4.38
C ARG A 36 -5.19 6.35 -3.24
N ASN A 37 -5.92 6.76 -2.18
CA ASN A 37 -5.38 7.49 -1.04
C ASN A 37 -5.17 6.58 0.20
N ILE A 38 -5.49 5.30 0.10
CA ILE A 38 -5.31 4.33 1.20
C ILE A 38 -3.83 4.22 1.61
N LEU A 39 -2.90 4.27 0.65
CA LEU A 39 -1.47 4.24 1.00
C LEU A 39 -1.09 5.44 1.87
N THR A 40 -1.56 6.66 1.52
CA THR A 40 -1.29 7.88 2.31
C THR A 40 -1.85 7.78 3.73
N TYR A 41 -3.04 7.20 3.90
CA TYR A 41 -3.55 6.85 5.23
C TYR A 41 -2.64 5.85 5.95
N ARG A 42 -2.27 4.74 5.30
CA ARG A 42 -1.51 3.65 5.92
C ARG A 42 -0.11 4.07 6.38
N ILE A 43 0.59 4.91 5.62
CA ILE A 43 1.91 5.41 6.02
C ILE A 43 1.86 6.28 7.28
N LEU A 44 0.72 6.92 7.55
CA LEU A 44 0.48 7.71 8.75
C LEU A 44 0.03 6.86 9.94
N ASP A 45 -0.87 5.90 9.70
CA ASP A 45 -1.37 4.97 10.73
C ASP A 45 -0.30 3.97 11.20
N GLY A 46 0.59 3.58 10.28
CA GLY A 46 1.59 2.54 10.50
C GLY A 46 1.01 1.13 10.42
N ASP A 47 1.83 0.14 10.76
CA ASP A 47 1.42 -1.26 10.87
C ASP A 47 2.07 -1.94 12.08
N LYS A 48 1.25 -2.30 13.06
CA LYS A 48 1.73 -2.95 14.29
C LYS A 48 2.20 -4.38 14.04
N SER A 49 1.62 -5.07 13.06
CA SER A 49 2.00 -6.47 12.73
C SER A 49 3.41 -6.53 12.15
N ASP A 50 3.79 -5.50 11.40
CA ASP A 50 5.10 -5.39 10.76
C ASP A 50 6.08 -4.47 11.53
N ASN A 51 5.68 -4.07 12.75
CA ASN A 51 6.47 -3.15 13.59
C ASN A 51 6.78 -1.80 12.91
N ILE A 52 5.88 -1.34 12.04
CA ILE A 52 5.97 -0.04 11.39
C ILE A 52 5.22 0.99 12.22
N LYS A 53 5.97 1.90 12.84
CA LYS A 53 5.39 2.98 13.66
C LYS A 53 4.68 4.00 12.78
N GLY A 54 3.47 4.42 13.20
CA GLY A 54 2.74 5.52 12.60
C GLY A 54 3.04 6.86 13.26
N VAL A 55 2.40 7.91 12.77
CA VAL A 55 2.46 9.26 13.32
C VAL A 55 1.49 9.36 14.50
N PRO A 56 1.91 9.86 15.67
CA PRO A 56 1.04 10.00 16.83
C PRO A 56 -0.20 10.85 16.52
N GLY A 57 -1.38 10.31 16.83
CA GLY A 57 -2.66 10.99 16.61
C GLY A 57 -3.23 10.87 15.18
N ALA A 58 -2.53 10.17 14.27
CA ALA A 58 -2.94 9.99 12.87
C ALA A 58 -3.98 8.87 12.66
N GLY A 59 -4.95 8.74 13.55
CA GLY A 59 -6.07 7.84 13.35
C GLY A 59 -7.00 8.31 12.23
N LEU A 60 -7.70 7.36 11.59
CA LEU A 60 -8.56 7.60 10.43
C LEU A 60 -9.51 8.80 10.60
N LYS A 61 -10.23 8.85 11.71
CA LYS A 61 -11.17 9.95 11.99
C LYS A 61 -10.50 11.32 12.07
N SER A 62 -9.30 11.37 12.66
CA SER A 62 -8.53 12.62 12.78
C SER A 62 -7.99 13.07 11.42
N LEU A 63 -7.55 12.13 10.58
CA LEU A 63 -7.06 12.43 9.24
C LEU A 63 -8.18 12.99 8.36
N ILE A 64 -9.34 12.36 8.33
CA ILE A 64 -10.52 12.84 7.57
C ILE A 64 -10.92 14.24 8.03
N LYS A 65 -10.89 14.51 9.35
CA LYS A 65 -11.29 15.80 9.90
C LYS A 65 -10.32 16.92 9.56
N TYR A 66 -9.01 16.67 9.65
CA TYR A 66 -7.99 17.73 9.58
C TYR A 66 -7.21 17.76 8.27
N ILE A 67 -7.38 16.76 7.43
CA ILE A 67 -6.75 16.67 6.09
C ILE A 67 -7.83 16.29 5.06
N PRO A 68 -8.79 17.17 4.79
CA PRO A 68 -9.91 16.88 3.89
C PRO A 68 -9.49 16.36 2.51
N PRO A 69 -8.36 16.83 1.89
CA PRO A 69 -7.95 16.34 0.57
C PRO A 69 -7.74 14.82 0.49
N ILE A 70 -7.52 14.13 1.62
CA ILE A 70 -7.35 12.67 1.63
C ILE A 70 -8.64 11.93 1.24
N THR A 71 -9.81 12.57 1.40
CA THR A 71 -11.13 12.00 1.09
C THR A 71 -11.59 12.29 -0.34
N GLU A 72 -10.92 13.19 -1.04
CA GLU A 72 -11.26 13.53 -2.41
C GLU A 72 -10.89 12.41 -3.38
N ASP A 73 -11.68 12.25 -4.45
CA ASP A 73 -11.37 11.28 -5.52
C ASP A 73 -10.28 11.81 -6.49
N LYS A 74 -9.19 12.25 -5.89
CA LYS A 74 -7.94 12.66 -6.55
C LYS A 74 -6.78 12.00 -5.85
N ASP A 75 -5.67 11.81 -6.58
CA ASP A 75 -4.46 11.29 -5.97
C ASP A 75 -3.93 12.29 -4.94
N PHE A 76 -3.81 11.84 -3.71
CA PHE A 76 -3.23 12.60 -2.60
C PHE A 76 -2.04 11.82 -2.05
N THR A 77 -0.87 12.12 -2.59
CA THR A 77 0.36 11.40 -2.30
C THR A 77 0.98 11.81 -0.97
N ALA A 78 2.00 11.06 -0.52
CA ALA A 78 2.81 11.45 0.65
C ALA A 78 3.48 12.82 0.49
N MET A 79 3.81 13.23 -0.75
CA MET A 79 4.39 14.54 -1.02
C MET A 79 3.33 15.64 -0.90
N ASP A 80 2.13 15.40 -1.45
CA ASP A 80 1.00 16.34 -1.35
C ASP A 80 0.60 16.55 0.11
N LEU A 81 0.61 15.49 0.91
CA LEU A 81 0.39 15.54 2.36
C LEU A 81 1.42 16.47 3.03
N ILE A 82 2.71 16.28 2.75
CA ILE A 82 3.79 17.10 3.35
C ILE A 82 3.62 18.56 2.94
N ASN A 83 3.33 18.82 1.67
CA ASN A 83 3.09 20.18 1.16
C ASN A 83 1.85 20.81 1.81
N PHE A 84 0.74 20.08 1.89
CA PHE A 84 -0.49 20.53 2.56
C PHE A 84 -0.21 20.94 4.00
N VAL A 85 0.46 20.09 4.75
CA VAL A 85 0.74 20.34 6.17
C VAL A 85 1.71 21.50 6.35
N ASN A 86 2.73 21.65 5.48
CA ASN A 86 3.68 22.77 5.55
C ASN A 86 3.03 24.12 5.24
N ASN A 87 2.07 24.14 4.32
CA ASN A 87 1.35 25.35 3.92
C ASN A 87 0.16 25.68 4.83
N THR A 88 -0.18 24.77 5.78
CA THR A 88 -1.24 25.01 6.74
C THR A 88 -0.67 25.61 8.01
N ASP A 89 -0.97 26.87 8.28
CA ASP A 89 -0.66 27.50 9.57
C ASP A 89 -1.73 27.12 10.59
N SER A 90 -1.45 26.08 11.37
CA SER A 90 -2.40 25.56 12.35
C SER A 90 -1.67 24.97 13.55
N LYS A 91 -2.18 25.28 14.74
CA LYS A 91 -1.70 24.73 16.02
C LYS A 91 -2.30 23.36 16.35
N ILE A 92 -2.82 22.66 15.35
CA ILE A 92 -3.39 21.31 15.52
C ILE A 92 -2.22 20.32 15.73
N LYS A 93 -2.20 19.69 16.88
CA LYS A 93 -1.13 18.75 17.29
C LYS A 93 -0.85 17.64 16.26
N LEU A 94 -1.89 17.17 15.56
CA LEU A 94 -1.72 16.19 14.48
C LEU A 94 -0.87 16.74 13.34
N LEU A 95 -1.13 17.97 12.87
CA LEU A 95 -0.38 18.58 11.77
C LEU A 95 1.07 18.86 12.18
N GLU A 96 1.31 19.28 13.42
CA GLU A 96 2.66 19.43 13.97
C GLU A 96 3.41 18.08 14.03
N ASN A 97 2.72 17.02 14.48
CA ASN A 97 3.30 15.68 14.50
C ASN A 97 3.67 15.19 13.10
N ILE A 98 2.83 15.45 12.09
CA ILE A 98 3.14 15.11 10.69
C ILE A 98 4.35 15.89 10.19
N LYS A 99 4.45 17.21 10.45
CA LYS A 99 5.63 18.03 10.13
C LYS A 99 6.91 17.42 10.72
N ASN A 100 6.88 17.10 12.01
CA ASN A 100 8.02 16.56 12.74
C ASN A 100 8.39 15.12 12.32
N CYS A 101 7.43 14.37 11.80
CA CYS A 101 7.60 12.97 11.38
C CYS A 101 7.88 12.79 9.88
N SER A 102 8.30 13.82 9.16
CA SER A 102 8.50 13.75 7.70
C SER A 102 9.46 12.62 7.24
N LYS A 103 10.54 12.38 7.99
CA LYS A 103 11.48 11.26 7.74
C LYS A 103 10.81 9.91 7.94
N LEU A 104 9.99 9.77 8.99
CA LEU A 104 9.22 8.56 9.27
C LEU A 104 8.23 8.27 8.13
N ILE A 105 7.50 9.28 7.67
CA ILE A 105 6.53 9.18 6.59
C ILE A 105 7.20 8.71 5.30
N LYS A 106 8.33 9.30 4.93
CA LYS A 106 9.12 8.88 3.75
C LYS A 106 9.57 7.43 3.86
N ARG A 107 10.08 7.01 5.03
CA ARG A 107 10.46 5.62 5.27
C ARG A 107 9.27 4.66 5.16
N ASN A 108 8.15 4.99 5.82
CA ASN A 108 6.94 4.17 5.76
C ASN A 108 6.42 4.04 4.33
N TYR A 109 6.48 5.11 3.53
CA TYR A 109 6.13 5.06 2.12
C TYR A 109 6.98 4.04 1.35
N LEU A 110 8.31 4.07 1.53
CA LEU A 110 9.20 3.12 0.85
C LEU A 110 8.94 1.66 1.26
N LEU A 111 8.55 1.43 2.52
CA LEU A 111 8.28 0.09 3.04
C LEU A 111 6.89 -0.44 2.63
N MET A 112 5.89 0.42 2.51
CA MET A 112 4.49 0.02 2.39
C MET A 112 3.91 0.16 0.99
N GLN A 113 4.55 0.93 0.09
CA GLN A 113 4.07 1.09 -1.28
C GLN A 113 4.26 -0.22 -2.09
N LEU A 114 3.27 -0.57 -2.91
CA LEU A 114 3.29 -1.77 -3.76
C LEU A 114 3.32 -1.46 -5.26
N ASN A 115 3.23 -0.18 -5.63
CA ASN A 115 3.17 0.23 -7.04
C ASN A 115 4.54 0.31 -7.73
N LYS A 116 5.60 0.54 -6.94
CA LYS A 116 6.97 0.60 -7.45
C LYS A 116 7.80 -0.46 -6.76
N VAL A 117 7.87 -1.61 -7.38
CA VAL A 117 8.70 -2.71 -6.85
C VAL A 117 10.14 -2.46 -7.28
N ASP A 118 11.01 -2.23 -6.29
CA ASP A 118 12.44 -2.11 -6.53
C ASP A 118 13.08 -3.52 -6.52
N ILE A 119 13.01 -4.16 -7.68
CA ILE A 119 13.64 -5.48 -7.89
C ILE A 119 15.05 -5.24 -8.43
N PRO A 120 16.10 -5.87 -7.85
CA PRO A 120 17.45 -5.80 -8.36
C PRO A 120 17.54 -6.20 -9.85
N ASN A 121 18.40 -5.53 -10.61
CA ASN A 121 18.49 -5.75 -12.06
C ASN A 121 18.74 -7.21 -12.44
N HIS A 122 19.60 -7.94 -11.68
CA HIS A 122 19.84 -9.36 -11.93
C HIS A 122 18.55 -10.21 -11.81
N THR A 123 17.66 -9.88 -10.88
CA THR A 123 16.36 -10.56 -10.72
C THR A 123 15.44 -10.22 -11.87
N LYS A 124 15.40 -8.94 -12.31
CA LYS A 124 14.64 -8.52 -13.49
C LYS A 124 15.08 -9.29 -14.74
N MET A 125 16.40 -9.43 -14.94
CA MET A 125 16.95 -10.21 -16.07
C MET A 125 16.56 -11.69 -16.00
N LYS A 126 16.60 -12.31 -14.82
CA LYS A 126 16.13 -13.70 -14.64
C LYS A 126 14.66 -13.87 -14.97
N ILE A 127 13.80 -12.96 -14.48
CA ILE A 127 12.38 -12.98 -14.78
C ILE A 127 12.15 -12.80 -16.29
N GLN A 128 12.81 -11.82 -16.90
CA GLN A 128 12.69 -11.57 -18.34
C GLN A 128 13.18 -12.76 -19.16
N GLY A 129 14.29 -13.38 -18.76
CA GLY A 129 14.80 -14.61 -19.39
C GLY A 129 13.80 -15.76 -19.29
N ALA A 130 13.19 -15.96 -18.11
CA ALA A 130 12.17 -16.99 -17.92
C ALA A 130 10.89 -16.72 -18.74
N LEU A 131 10.47 -15.46 -18.86
CA LEU A 131 9.31 -15.07 -19.69
C LEU A 131 9.55 -15.23 -21.18
N ASN A 132 10.79 -15.06 -21.63
CA ASN A 132 11.19 -15.19 -23.04
C ASN A 132 11.65 -16.61 -23.41
N SER A 133 11.75 -17.52 -22.44
CA SER A 133 12.10 -18.91 -22.72
C SER A 133 10.90 -19.69 -23.27
N ASP A 134 11.17 -20.65 -24.14
CA ASP A 134 10.14 -21.58 -24.59
C ASP A 134 9.52 -22.31 -23.40
N ILE A 135 8.19 -22.42 -23.39
CA ILE A 135 7.48 -23.18 -22.35
C ILE A 135 7.82 -24.66 -22.55
N PRO A 136 8.60 -25.29 -21.65
CA PRO A 136 8.94 -26.69 -21.80
C PRO A 136 7.69 -27.54 -21.75
N GLN A 137 7.57 -28.53 -22.63
CA GLN A 137 6.48 -29.49 -22.55
C GLN A 137 6.47 -30.18 -21.18
N LEU A 138 5.28 -30.23 -20.57
CA LEU A 138 5.10 -30.91 -19.29
C LEU A 138 5.33 -32.42 -19.48
N VAL A 139 6.46 -32.92 -19.01
CA VAL A 139 6.76 -34.36 -19.00
C VAL A 139 6.26 -34.93 -17.66
N LYS A 140 5.27 -35.78 -17.72
CA LYS A 140 4.61 -36.39 -16.54
C LYS A 140 5.62 -36.95 -15.52
N TYR A 141 6.63 -37.66 -15.98
CA TYR A 141 7.70 -38.20 -15.12
C TYR A 141 8.48 -37.10 -14.38
N LYS A 142 8.89 -36.02 -15.06
CA LYS A 142 9.59 -34.89 -14.42
C LYS A 142 8.71 -34.22 -13.38
N PHE A 143 7.44 -34.02 -13.69
CA PHE A 143 6.47 -33.46 -12.74
C PHE A 143 6.35 -34.32 -11.47
N GLN A 144 6.18 -35.64 -11.63
CA GLN A 144 6.10 -36.56 -10.51
C GLN A 144 7.37 -36.58 -9.66
N THR A 145 8.56 -36.53 -10.28
CA THR A 145 9.83 -36.47 -9.57
C THR A 145 9.99 -35.18 -8.76
N MET A 146 9.65 -34.03 -9.35
CA MET A 146 9.66 -32.73 -8.63
C MET A 146 8.72 -32.75 -7.43
N PHE A 147 7.49 -33.28 -7.61
CA PHE A 147 6.49 -33.35 -6.56
C PHE A 147 6.91 -34.27 -5.38
N LEU A 148 7.71 -35.28 -5.66
CA LEU A 148 8.24 -36.20 -4.63
C LEU A 148 9.48 -35.63 -3.91
N GLN A 149 10.21 -34.70 -4.55
CA GLN A 149 11.37 -34.04 -3.96
C GLN A 149 11.01 -32.89 -3.01
N ASP A 150 9.80 -32.31 -3.13
CA ASP A 150 9.29 -31.25 -2.26
C ASP A 150 8.64 -31.75 -0.93
N LYS A 151 8.90 -32.99 -0.57
CA LYS A 151 8.56 -33.58 0.73
C LYS A 151 9.84 -33.67 1.56
#